data_c78a0d78e7f75fdccd5e518e3aba60cb
#
_entry.id   c78a0d78e7f75fdccd5e518e3aba60cb
#
_cell.length_a   1.000
_cell.length_b   1.000
_cell.length_c   1.000
_cell.angle_alpha   90.00
_cell.angle_beta   90.00
_cell.angle_gamma   90.00
#
_symmetry.space_group_name_H-M   'P 1'
#
loop_
_entity.id
_entity.type
_entity.pdbx_description
1 polymer ?
#
loop_
_entity_poly.entity_id
_entity_poly.type
_entity_poly.pdbx_seq_one_letter_code
_entity_poly.pdbx_strand_id
1 'polypeptide(L)'
;MSLDLIKSFVETANNRDCDFPLNNLPFGVCFEKSEKKCFSATAIGDQVLNLTYAEELGLIPDLGFKHVLLNCFMSKGSCSRKEIRKFLQELLAENSKKRSEVKKCLVPLNNCYNSKAFEISEYTDFYSCKNHALNASKIIRGENAELSKNWYNLPVAYNGRASSVVISDSDI
;
A
#
# COMPACT_ATOMS: atom_id res chain seq x y z
N MET A 1 -5.79 19.71 -14.46
CA MET A 1 -6.46 18.66 -15.25
C MET A 1 -7.24 17.79 -14.26
N SER A 2 -8.58 17.80 -14.33
CA SER A 2 -9.38 16.84 -13.56
C SER A 2 -9.20 15.46 -14.22
N LEU A 3 -8.67 14.49 -13.49
CA LEU A 3 -8.66 13.11 -13.97
C LEU A 3 -10.11 12.63 -14.10
N ASP A 4 -10.50 12.16 -15.29
CA ASP A 4 -11.79 11.53 -15.47
C ASP A 4 -11.83 10.23 -14.66
N LEU A 5 -12.89 10.08 -13.86
CA LEU A 5 -13.07 8.87 -13.04
C LEU A 5 -13.47 7.69 -13.95
N ILE A 6 -12.71 6.60 -13.81
CA ILE A 6 -13.07 5.31 -14.38
C ILE A 6 -14.24 4.75 -13.55
N LYS A 7 -15.36 4.40 -14.21
CA LYS A 7 -16.54 3.90 -13.53
C LYS A 7 -16.38 2.46 -13.07
N SER A 8 -16.74 2.22 -11.80
CA SER A 8 -16.76 0.89 -11.17
C SER A 8 -18.18 0.43 -10.87
N PHE A 9 -18.38 -0.88 -10.77
CA PHE A 9 -19.61 -1.43 -10.22
C PHE A 9 -19.70 -1.30 -8.68
N VAL A 10 -18.63 -0.90 -8.02
CA VAL A 10 -18.62 -0.46 -6.61
C VAL A 10 -19.01 1.02 -6.62
N GLU A 11 -20.26 1.30 -6.31
CA GLU A 11 -20.88 2.62 -6.53
C GLU A 11 -20.17 3.74 -5.76
N THR A 12 -19.72 3.47 -4.55
CA THR A 12 -19.01 4.43 -3.69
C THR A 12 -17.68 4.89 -4.29
N ALA A 13 -17.03 4.07 -5.12
CA ALA A 13 -15.80 4.42 -5.85
C ALA A 13 -16.03 5.46 -6.95
N ASN A 14 -17.28 5.74 -7.34
CA ASN A 14 -17.63 6.68 -8.41
C ASN A 14 -17.83 8.12 -7.89
N ASN A 15 -17.70 8.34 -6.60
CA ASN A 15 -17.75 9.67 -6.01
C ASN A 15 -16.39 10.38 -6.21
N ARG A 16 -16.42 11.67 -6.57
CA ARG A 16 -15.20 12.50 -6.76
C ARG A 16 -14.41 12.71 -5.48
N ASP A 17 -15.07 12.67 -4.33
CA ASP A 17 -14.45 12.84 -3.01
C ASP A 17 -14.01 11.51 -2.38
N CYS A 18 -14.09 10.40 -3.14
CA CYS A 18 -13.66 9.10 -2.67
C CYS A 18 -12.13 8.96 -2.75
N ASP A 19 -11.50 8.54 -1.66
CA ASP A 19 -10.06 8.29 -1.60
C ASP A 19 -9.63 7.08 -2.46
N PHE A 20 -10.54 6.14 -2.70
CA PHE A 20 -10.29 4.89 -3.41
C PHE A 20 -11.15 4.73 -4.67
N PRO A 21 -11.08 5.68 -5.63
CA PRO A 21 -11.71 5.48 -6.94
C PRO A 21 -10.99 4.36 -7.71
N LEU A 22 -11.60 3.87 -8.80
CA LEU A 22 -10.98 2.84 -9.64
C LEU A 22 -9.66 3.28 -10.29
N ASN A 23 -9.40 4.58 -10.34
CA ASN A 23 -8.14 5.17 -10.76
C ASN A 23 -7.00 4.97 -9.73
N ASN A 24 -7.36 4.77 -8.44
CA ASN A 24 -6.43 4.61 -7.35
C ASN A 24 -6.73 3.30 -6.59
N LEU A 25 -5.97 2.26 -6.87
CA LEU A 25 -6.07 0.94 -6.25
C LEU A 25 -4.82 0.70 -5.39
N PRO A 26 -4.76 1.17 -4.13
CA PRO A 26 -3.62 0.95 -3.26
C PRO A 26 -3.54 -0.51 -2.83
N PHE A 27 -2.34 -1.11 -2.90
CA PHE A 27 -2.08 -2.45 -2.40
C PHE A 27 -1.67 -2.41 -0.93
N GLY A 28 -2.17 -3.37 -0.17
CA GLY A 28 -1.88 -3.50 1.26
C GLY A 28 -2.16 -4.90 1.77
N VAL A 29 -2.08 -5.05 3.08
CA VAL A 29 -2.54 -6.24 3.81
C VAL A 29 -3.56 -5.79 4.84
N CYS A 30 -4.70 -6.46 4.85
CA CYS A 30 -5.78 -6.21 5.80
C CYS A 30 -5.96 -7.40 6.73
N PHE A 31 -6.32 -7.09 7.98
CA PHE A 31 -6.87 -8.05 8.94
C PHE A 31 -8.38 -7.88 8.98
N GLU A 32 -9.11 -8.94 8.65
CA GLU A 32 -10.57 -8.97 8.71
C GLU A 32 -11.06 -9.36 10.09
N LYS A 33 -11.93 -8.53 10.67
CA LYS A 33 -12.46 -8.70 12.05
C LYS A 33 -13.31 -9.94 12.20
N SER A 34 -14.18 -10.22 11.23
CA SER A 34 -15.13 -11.34 11.28
C SER A 34 -14.43 -12.69 11.16
N GLU A 35 -13.53 -12.83 10.20
CA GLU A 35 -12.82 -14.08 9.92
C GLU A 35 -11.53 -14.24 10.74
N LYS A 36 -11.07 -13.15 11.39
CA LYS A 36 -9.80 -13.07 12.13
C LYS A 36 -8.60 -13.54 11.31
N LYS A 37 -8.56 -13.15 10.04
CA LYS A 37 -7.52 -13.52 9.07
C LYS A 37 -6.92 -12.30 8.39
N CYS A 38 -5.64 -12.41 8.05
CA CYS A 38 -4.97 -11.46 7.17
C CYS A 38 -5.06 -11.92 5.72
N PHE A 39 -5.13 -10.95 4.80
CA PHE A 39 -5.09 -11.19 3.36
C PHE A 39 -4.47 -10.01 2.62
N SER A 40 -3.84 -10.27 1.48
CA SER A 40 -3.42 -9.22 0.54
C SER A 40 -4.66 -8.53 -0.03
N ALA A 41 -4.61 -7.21 -0.16
CA ALA A 41 -5.78 -6.40 -0.42
C ALA A 41 -5.53 -5.23 -1.36
N THR A 42 -6.60 -4.75 -1.99
CA THR A 42 -6.66 -3.40 -2.58
C THR A 42 -7.99 -2.74 -2.23
N ALA A 43 -7.94 -1.46 -1.85
CA ALA A 43 -9.16 -0.71 -1.53
C ALA A 43 -9.85 -0.19 -2.79
N ILE A 44 -11.18 -0.16 -2.78
CA ILE A 44 -12.06 0.35 -3.83
C ILE A 44 -13.35 0.90 -3.21
N GLY A 45 -13.59 2.20 -3.26
CA GLY A 45 -14.73 2.82 -2.61
C GLY A 45 -14.74 2.54 -1.10
N ASP A 46 -15.85 2.03 -0.61
CA ASP A 46 -16.05 1.58 0.78
C ASP A 46 -15.79 0.08 0.96
N GLN A 47 -15.17 -0.57 -0.03
CA GLN A 47 -14.86 -1.99 -0.04
C GLN A 47 -13.35 -2.24 -0.12
N VAL A 48 -12.97 -3.44 0.25
CA VAL A 48 -11.63 -4.01 0.06
C VAL A 48 -11.76 -5.27 -0.77
N LEU A 49 -11.04 -5.35 -1.88
CA LEU A 49 -10.92 -6.58 -2.65
C LEU A 49 -9.87 -7.48 -2.00
N ASN A 50 -10.28 -8.65 -1.54
CA ASN A 50 -9.41 -9.71 -1.05
C ASN A 50 -8.67 -10.35 -2.22
N LEU A 51 -7.41 -9.93 -2.44
CA LEU A 51 -6.57 -10.41 -3.54
C LEU A 51 -6.11 -11.85 -3.31
N THR A 52 -5.91 -12.26 -2.06
CA THR A 52 -5.58 -13.64 -1.70
C THR A 52 -6.68 -14.58 -2.20
N TYR A 53 -7.92 -14.29 -1.85
CA TYR A 53 -9.06 -15.13 -2.26
C TYR A 53 -9.35 -15.03 -3.76
N ALA A 54 -9.20 -13.85 -4.36
CA ALA A 54 -9.35 -13.69 -5.81
C ALA A 54 -8.31 -14.49 -6.62
N GLU A 55 -7.08 -14.61 -6.11
CA GLU A 55 -6.02 -15.44 -6.69
C GLU A 55 -6.32 -16.94 -6.52
N GLU A 56 -6.79 -17.37 -5.36
CA GLU A 56 -7.22 -18.75 -5.08
C GLU A 56 -8.36 -19.21 -6.00
N LEU A 57 -9.29 -18.31 -6.30
CA LEU A 57 -10.40 -18.57 -7.23
C LEU A 57 -9.98 -18.50 -8.72
N GLY A 58 -8.74 -18.14 -9.03
CA GLY A 58 -8.27 -17.96 -10.41
C GLY A 58 -8.91 -16.75 -11.12
N LEU A 59 -9.43 -15.79 -10.36
CA LEU A 59 -10.02 -14.56 -10.91
C LEU A 59 -8.95 -13.57 -11.34
N ILE A 60 -7.78 -13.63 -10.75
CA ILE A 60 -6.58 -12.84 -11.08
C ILE A 60 -5.38 -13.76 -11.32
N PRO A 61 -4.32 -13.30 -12.04
CA PRO A 61 -3.10 -14.07 -12.24
C PRO A 61 -2.39 -14.42 -10.93
N ASP A 62 -1.65 -15.55 -10.91
CA ASP A 62 -0.78 -15.95 -9.78
C ASP A 62 0.42 -14.99 -9.67
N LEU A 63 0.33 -14.05 -8.75
CA LEU A 63 1.35 -13.05 -8.45
C LEU A 63 1.89 -13.16 -7.02
N GLY A 64 1.42 -14.17 -6.28
CA GLY A 64 1.86 -14.48 -4.93
C GLY A 64 1.05 -13.80 -3.82
N PHE A 65 -0.16 -13.33 -4.11
CA PHE A 65 -1.05 -12.75 -3.09
C PHE A 65 -1.53 -13.78 -2.06
N LYS A 66 -1.56 -15.07 -2.41
CA LYS A 66 -1.81 -16.17 -1.47
C LYS A 66 -0.80 -16.28 -0.33
N HIS A 67 0.38 -15.67 -0.47
CA HIS A 67 1.36 -15.57 0.63
C HIS A 67 1.01 -14.48 1.65
N VAL A 68 -0.08 -13.76 1.45
CA VAL A 68 -0.60 -12.65 2.27
C VAL A 68 0.31 -11.44 2.23
N LEU A 69 1.59 -11.55 2.62
CA LEU A 69 2.55 -10.44 2.55
C LEU A 69 2.94 -10.13 1.10
N LEU A 70 3.09 -8.86 0.81
CA LEU A 70 3.34 -8.36 -0.55
C LEU A 70 4.77 -8.58 -1.06
N ASN A 71 5.69 -9.15 -0.26
CA ASN A 71 7.09 -9.35 -0.66
C ASN A 71 7.21 -10.14 -1.97
N CYS A 72 6.46 -11.24 -2.12
CA CYS A 72 6.45 -12.04 -3.35
C CYS A 72 5.95 -11.22 -4.55
N PHE A 73 4.84 -10.50 -4.39
CA PHE A 73 4.30 -9.61 -5.42
C PHE A 73 5.28 -8.49 -5.79
N MET A 74 5.90 -7.84 -4.80
CA MET A 74 6.87 -6.77 -5.02
C MET A 74 8.09 -7.23 -5.80
N SER A 75 8.55 -8.48 -5.60
CA SER A 75 9.69 -9.06 -6.31
C SER A 75 9.45 -9.28 -7.82
N LYS A 76 8.18 -9.31 -8.28
CA LYS A 76 7.82 -9.48 -9.70
C LYS A 76 8.18 -8.27 -10.59
N GLY A 77 8.61 -7.16 -10.01
CA GLY A 77 9.04 -5.96 -10.74
C GLY A 77 7.91 -5.04 -11.21
N SER A 78 8.28 -3.95 -11.89
CA SER A 78 7.36 -2.87 -12.24
C SER A 78 6.36 -3.23 -13.34
N CYS A 79 6.74 -4.08 -14.28
CA CYS A 79 5.86 -4.50 -15.38
C CYS A 79 4.64 -5.25 -14.83
N SER A 80 4.87 -6.28 -14.01
CA SER A 80 3.78 -7.06 -13.39
C SER A 80 2.85 -6.19 -12.54
N ARG A 81 3.40 -5.18 -11.82
CA ARG A 81 2.57 -4.24 -11.05
C ARG A 81 1.68 -3.36 -11.93
N LYS A 82 2.16 -2.95 -13.12
CA LYS A 82 1.34 -2.17 -14.08
C LYS A 82 0.27 -3.04 -14.73
N GLU A 83 0.62 -4.27 -15.10
CA GLU A 83 -0.30 -5.22 -15.72
C GLU A 83 -1.44 -5.61 -14.79
N ILE A 84 -1.14 -5.98 -13.53
CA ILE A 84 -2.18 -6.31 -12.56
C ILE A 84 -3.09 -5.13 -12.27
N ARG A 85 -2.58 -3.90 -12.22
CA ARG A 85 -3.40 -2.71 -12.02
C ARG A 85 -4.43 -2.54 -13.14
N LYS A 86 -4.01 -2.67 -14.40
CA LYS A 86 -4.94 -2.64 -15.55
C LYS A 86 -5.96 -3.77 -15.47
N PHE A 87 -5.51 -4.96 -15.17
CA PHE A 87 -6.37 -6.12 -15.01
C PHE A 87 -7.44 -5.91 -13.93
N LEU A 88 -7.03 -5.39 -12.76
CA LEU A 88 -7.97 -5.07 -11.68
C LEU A 88 -8.94 -3.94 -12.05
N GLN A 89 -8.49 -2.96 -12.82
CA GLN A 89 -9.37 -1.91 -13.35
C GLN A 89 -10.45 -2.49 -14.25
N GLU A 90 -10.08 -3.41 -15.14
CA GLU A 90 -11.04 -4.10 -16.03
C GLU A 90 -11.97 -5.02 -15.22
N LEU A 91 -11.43 -5.72 -14.22
CA LEU A 91 -12.18 -6.65 -13.37
C LEU A 91 -13.22 -5.94 -12.50
N LEU A 92 -12.91 -4.73 -12.02
CA LEU A 92 -13.76 -3.90 -11.16
C LEU A 92 -14.57 -2.86 -11.93
N ALA A 93 -14.44 -2.77 -13.26
CA ALA A 93 -15.18 -1.83 -14.10
C ALA A 93 -16.69 -2.05 -14.02
N GLU A 94 -17.48 -1.00 -14.26
CA GLU A 94 -18.94 -1.02 -14.24
C GLU A 94 -19.55 -2.13 -15.11
N ASN A 95 -18.94 -2.40 -16.26
CA ASN A 95 -19.36 -3.41 -17.24
C ASN A 95 -18.65 -4.77 -17.10
N SER A 96 -18.00 -5.03 -15.96
CA SER A 96 -17.27 -6.29 -15.73
C SER A 96 -18.19 -7.51 -15.84
N LYS A 97 -17.81 -8.46 -16.70
CA LYS A 97 -18.53 -9.73 -16.89
C LYS A 97 -18.37 -10.69 -15.70
N LYS A 98 -17.37 -10.47 -14.84
CA LYS A 98 -17.06 -11.29 -13.65
C LYS A 98 -17.58 -10.65 -12.35
N ARG A 99 -18.50 -9.68 -12.46
CA ARG A 99 -19.00 -8.92 -11.29
C ARG A 99 -19.52 -9.82 -10.17
N SER A 100 -20.25 -10.90 -10.51
CA SER A 100 -20.83 -11.82 -9.51
C SER A 100 -19.77 -12.59 -8.73
N GLU A 101 -18.72 -13.02 -9.40
CA GLU A 101 -17.58 -13.73 -8.78
C GLU A 101 -16.73 -12.78 -7.94
N VAL A 102 -16.44 -11.61 -8.47
CA VAL A 102 -15.63 -10.59 -7.79
C VAL A 102 -16.30 -10.09 -6.51
N LYS A 103 -17.63 -9.96 -6.51
CA LYS A 103 -18.38 -9.59 -5.31
C LYS A 103 -18.18 -10.53 -4.14
N LYS A 104 -17.85 -11.81 -4.37
CA LYS A 104 -17.54 -12.78 -3.31
C LYS A 104 -16.18 -12.50 -2.64
N CYS A 105 -15.33 -11.74 -3.32
CA CYS A 105 -14.01 -11.34 -2.81
C CYS A 105 -14.02 -9.94 -2.16
N LEU A 106 -15.16 -9.25 -2.15
CA LEU A 106 -15.28 -7.92 -1.53
C LEU A 106 -15.63 -8.03 -0.05
N VAL A 107 -14.90 -7.28 0.75
CA VAL A 107 -15.11 -7.15 2.20
C VAL A 107 -15.35 -5.67 2.51
N PRO A 108 -16.33 -5.31 3.36
CA PRO A 108 -16.52 -3.92 3.76
C PRO A 108 -15.27 -3.33 4.43
N LEU A 109 -14.86 -2.14 4.03
CA LEU A 109 -13.65 -1.48 4.52
C LEU A 109 -13.68 -1.30 6.05
N ASN A 110 -14.85 -1.00 6.62
CA ASN A 110 -15.03 -0.84 8.08
C ASN A 110 -14.89 -2.16 8.86
N ASN A 111 -14.92 -3.32 8.18
CA ASN A 111 -14.65 -4.63 8.78
C ASN A 111 -13.15 -5.00 8.76
N CYS A 112 -12.30 -4.11 8.25
CA CYS A 112 -10.88 -4.33 8.09
C CYS A 112 -10.04 -3.38 8.94
N TYR A 113 -8.86 -3.87 9.37
CA TYR A 113 -7.76 -3.04 9.86
C TYR A 113 -6.55 -3.19 8.94
N ASN A 114 -5.75 -2.16 8.82
CA ASN A 114 -4.46 -2.28 8.17
C ASN A 114 -3.53 -3.20 8.98
N SER A 115 -2.74 -4.00 8.27
CA SER A 115 -1.68 -4.81 8.83
C SER A 115 -0.36 -4.48 8.12
N LYS A 116 0.76 -4.92 8.68
CA LYS A 116 2.06 -4.73 8.03
C LYS A 116 2.05 -5.42 6.66
N ALA A 117 2.26 -4.64 5.61
CA ALA A 117 2.04 -5.11 4.24
C ALA A 117 3.17 -6.00 3.72
N PHE A 118 4.38 -5.88 4.25
CA PHE A 118 5.57 -6.63 3.85
C PHE A 118 6.59 -6.71 4.98
N GLU A 119 7.46 -7.70 4.94
CA GLU A 119 8.61 -7.77 5.81
C GLU A 119 9.66 -6.75 5.38
N ILE A 120 10.16 -6.00 6.35
CA ILE A 120 11.20 -4.98 6.17
C ILE A 120 12.46 -5.52 6.84
N SER A 121 13.47 -5.88 6.05
CA SER A 121 14.77 -6.29 6.57
C SER A 121 15.60 -5.08 6.94
N GLU A 122 15.67 -4.10 6.04
CA GLU A 122 16.48 -2.90 6.14
C GLU A 122 15.85 -1.77 5.32
N TYR A 123 16.20 -0.52 5.65
CA TYR A 123 15.88 0.63 4.81
C TYR A 123 16.97 1.69 4.88
N THR A 124 17.06 2.50 3.83
CA THR A 124 17.97 3.61 3.73
C THR A 124 17.26 4.91 4.08
N ASP A 125 17.77 5.63 5.07
CA ASP A 125 17.28 6.95 5.45
C ASP A 125 18.27 8.03 4.96
N PHE A 126 17.80 8.90 4.06
CA PHE A 126 18.58 10.01 3.53
C PHE A 126 18.51 11.27 4.41
N TYR A 127 17.68 11.31 5.44
CA TYR A 127 17.49 12.44 6.36
C TYR A 127 17.70 13.82 5.70
N SER A 128 17.06 14.01 4.53
CA SER A 128 17.26 15.18 3.66
C SER A 128 16.54 16.46 4.14
N CYS A 129 15.73 16.40 5.18
CA CYS A 129 15.18 17.58 5.82
C CYS A 129 16.22 18.27 6.69
N LYS A 130 16.67 19.49 6.31
CA LYS A 130 17.70 20.24 7.03
C LYS A 130 17.37 20.47 8.50
N ASN A 131 16.13 20.86 8.80
CA ASN A 131 15.71 21.14 10.17
C ASN A 131 15.75 19.88 11.03
N HIS A 132 15.23 18.77 10.50
CA HIS A 132 15.30 17.48 11.21
C HIS A 132 16.76 17.04 11.42
N ALA A 133 17.60 17.08 10.39
CA ALA A 133 19.00 16.68 10.47
C ALA A 133 19.78 17.53 11.49
N LEU A 134 19.55 18.85 11.54
CA LEU A 134 20.18 19.75 12.48
C LEU A 134 19.71 19.48 13.92
N ASN A 135 18.42 19.34 14.13
CA ASN A 135 17.85 19.07 15.46
C ASN A 135 18.34 17.72 16.01
N ALA A 136 18.32 16.66 15.19
CA ALA A 136 18.88 15.37 15.56
C ALA A 136 20.38 15.46 15.89
N SER A 137 21.16 16.22 15.09
CA SER A 137 22.58 16.45 15.36
C SER A 137 22.82 17.14 16.70
N LYS A 138 21.99 18.13 17.05
CA LYS A 138 22.08 18.83 18.34
C LYS A 138 21.77 17.91 19.52
N ILE A 139 20.77 17.05 19.39
CA ILE A 139 20.42 16.07 20.43
C ILE A 139 21.58 15.09 20.66
N ILE A 140 22.23 14.63 19.58
CA ILE A 140 23.28 13.59 19.66
C ILE A 140 24.65 14.18 20.02
N ARG A 141 25.00 15.38 19.50
CA ARG A 141 26.34 15.96 19.55
C ARG A 141 26.43 17.25 20.36
N GLY A 142 25.30 17.77 20.85
CA GLY A 142 25.23 19.01 21.63
C GLY A 142 24.78 20.22 20.80
N GLU A 143 24.41 21.30 21.49
CA GLU A 143 23.78 22.50 20.90
C GLU A 143 24.60 23.19 19.79
N ASN A 144 25.90 23.06 19.80
CA ASN A 144 26.78 23.65 18.79
C ASN A 144 27.01 22.75 17.58
N ALA A 145 26.26 21.64 17.45
CA ALA A 145 26.41 20.73 16.34
C ALA A 145 25.99 21.37 15.00
N GLU A 146 26.82 21.17 13.99
CA GLU A 146 26.59 21.58 12.62
C GLU A 146 26.46 20.36 11.72
N LEU A 147 25.78 20.56 10.58
CA LEU A 147 25.74 19.54 9.53
C LEU A 147 27.06 19.52 8.77
N SER A 148 27.52 18.32 8.42
CA SER A 148 28.75 18.16 7.65
C SER A 148 28.62 18.80 6.27
N LYS A 149 29.75 19.22 5.67
CA LYS A 149 29.78 19.72 4.30
C LYS A 149 29.24 18.69 3.29
N ASN A 150 29.45 17.41 3.54
CA ASN A 150 28.94 16.33 2.69
C ASN A 150 27.42 16.31 2.65
N TRP A 151 26.73 16.65 3.75
CA TRP A 151 25.25 16.67 3.79
C TRP A 151 24.68 17.67 2.77
N TYR A 152 25.38 18.78 2.48
CA TYR A 152 24.94 19.79 1.52
C TYR A 152 25.27 19.44 0.06
N ASN A 153 26.21 18.52 -0.18
CA ASN A 153 26.79 18.31 -1.50
C ASN A 153 26.65 16.88 -2.01
N LEU A 154 26.32 15.91 -1.15
CA LEU A 154 26.22 14.49 -1.49
C LEU A 154 24.92 13.91 -0.94
N PRO A 155 24.35 12.88 -1.58
CA PRO A 155 23.20 12.15 -1.06
C PRO A 155 23.66 11.21 0.08
N VAL A 156 23.93 11.78 1.26
CA VAL A 156 24.32 10.98 2.44
C VAL A 156 23.11 10.29 3.07
N ALA A 157 23.33 9.08 3.53
CA ALA A 157 22.28 8.25 4.11
C ALA A 157 22.87 7.31 5.18
N TYR A 158 22.00 6.71 5.98
CA TYR A 158 22.36 5.65 6.91
C TYR A 158 21.38 4.48 6.81
N ASN A 159 21.78 3.31 7.31
CA ASN A 159 20.90 2.16 7.44
C ASN A 159 19.97 2.37 8.62
N GLY A 160 18.66 2.48 8.32
CA GLY A 160 17.64 2.74 9.33
C GLY A 160 17.29 1.51 10.16
N ARG A 161 16.60 1.74 11.27
CA ARG A 161 16.16 0.68 12.18
C ARG A 161 14.79 0.13 11.74
N ALA A 162 14.77 -1.00 11.02
CA ALA A 162 13.56 -1.64 10.50
C ALA A 162 12.56 -2.01 11.61
N SER A 163 13.02 -2.33 12.83
CA SER A 163 12.15 -2.69 13.95
C SER A 163 11.24 -1.57 14.45
N SER A 164 11.53 -0.31 14.12
CA SER A 164 10.69 0.84 14.48
C SER A 164 9.68 1.23 13.39
N VAL A 165 9.62 0.49 12.29
CA VAL A 165 8.59 0.69 11.26
C VAL A 165 7.33 -0.06 11.67
N VAL A 166 6.31 0.69 12.06
CA VAL A 166 5.02 0.18 12.54
C VAL A 166 3.88 0.67 11.65
N ILE A 167 2.71 0.09 11.80
CA ILE A 167 1.49 0.54 11.11
C ILE A 167 0.91 1.79 11.79
N SER A 168 0.02 2.51 11.09
CA SER A 168 -0.77 3.59 11.67
C SER A 168 -1.55 3.10 12.91
N ASP A 169 -1.83 4.01 13.83
CA ASP A 169 -2.51 3.76 15.11
C ASP A 169 -1.71 2.88 16.11
N SER A 170 -0.41 2.67 15.84
CA SER A 170 0.50 2.10 16.84
C SER A 170 1.03 3.21 17.74
N ASP A 171 1.09 2.96 19.07
CA ASP A 171 1.74 3.86 20.01
C ASP A 171 3.24 3.94 19.73
N ILE A 172 3.80 5.16 19.77
CA ILE A 172 5.22 5.46 19.53
C ILE A 172 5.83 6.11 20.77
#